data_9ad57bd0e495680967fb5043953455ed
#
_entry.id   9ad57bd0e495680967fb5043953455ed
#
_cell.length_a   1.000
_cell.length_b   1.000
_cell.length_c   1.000
_cell.angle_alpha   90.00
_cell.angle_beta   90.00
_cell.angle_gamma   90.00
#
_symmetry.space_group_name_H-M   'P 1'
#
loop_
_entity.id
_entity.type
_entity.pdbx_description
1 polymer ?
#
loop_
_entity_poly.entity_id
_entity_poly.type
_entity_poly.pdbx_seq_one_letter_code
_entity_poly.pdbx_strand_id
1 'polypeptide(L)'
;LFTDELQRRLSKSGSSIRGISAHPGVAKTNLISHAGGFVGTMNRLVVSVIAQSAEHGAWPSLFAASQDIPGGSFVGPNGPGHMRGYPELAKAPKSLQDPDTASKLWGLSAHLTHTDVTSRSESTTR
;
A
#
# COMPACT_ATOMS: atom_id res chain seq x y z
N LEU A 1 -6.47 -5.31 -0.13
CA LEU A 1 -7.62 -5.56 -1.03
C LEU A 1 -7.27 -5.33 -2.49
N PHE A 2 -7.07 -4.06 -2.95
CA PHE A 2 -6.83 -3.78 -4.37
C PHE A 2 -5.56 -4.48 -4.89
N THR A 3 -4.44 -4.37 -4.17
CA THR A 3 -3.16 -5.00 -4.54
C THR A 3 -3.24 -6.53 -4.56
N ASP A 4 -4.00 -7.14 -3.64
CA ASP A 4 -4.19 -8.59 -3.58
C ASP A 4 -4.99 -9.06 -4.81
N GLU A 5 -6.04 -8.33 -5.18
CA GLU A 5 -6.82 -8.65 -6.37
C GLU A 5 -6.01 -8.42 -7.65
N LEU A 6 -5.21 -7.35 -7.71
CA LEU A 6 -4.26 -7.12 -8.80
C LEU A 6 -3.30 -8.30 -8.95
N GLN A 7 -2.67 -8.72 -7.85
CA GLN A 7 -1.73 -9.85 -7.86
C GLN A 7 -2.41 -11.15 -8.30
N ARG A 8 -3.63 -11.41 -7.81
CA ARG A 8 -4.41 -12.59 -8.20
C ARG A 8 -4.67 -12.62 -9.72
N ARG A 9 -5.00 -11.46 -10.31
CA ARG A 9 -5.24 -11.32 -11.75
C ARG A 9 -3.95 -11.46 -12.55
N LEU A 10 -2.87 -10.83 -12.11
CA LEU A 10 -1.55 -10.97 -12.74
C LEU A 10 -1.09 -12.42 -12.74
N SER A 11 -1.21 -13.12 -11.62
CA SER A 11 -0.85 -14.54 -11.52
C SER A 11 -1.72 -15.42 -12.45
N LYS A 12 -3.01 -15.13 -12.52
CA LYS A 12 -3.94 -15.87 -13.41
C LYS A 12 -3.62 -15.66 -14.90
N SER A 13 -3.11 -14.50 -15.28
CA SER A 13 -2.68 -14.20 -16.64
C SER A 13 -1.26 -14.69 -16.98
N GLY A 14 -0.58 -15.36 -16.05
CA GLY A 14 0.81 -15.80 -16.24
C GLY A 14 1.83 -14.67 -16.27
N SER A 15 1.47 -13.46 -15.80
CA SER A 15 2.36 -12.32 -15.77
C SER A 15 3.45 -12.47 -14.73
N SER A 16 4.67 -12.06 -15.05
CA SER A 16 5.81 -11.98 -14.10
C SER A 16 5.78 -10.72 -13.24
N ILE A 17 4.85 -9.79 -13.47
CA ILE A 17 4.70 -8.57 -12.69
C ILE A 17 4.18 -8.91 -11.30
N ARG A 18 4.76 -8.27 -10.29
CA ARG A 18 4.35 -8.43 -8.89
C ARG A 18 3.68 -7.16 -8.37
N GLY A 19 2.48 -7.30 -7.85
CA GLY A 19 1.78 -6.25 -7.11
C GLY A 19 2.18 -6.32 -5.64
N ILE A 20 2.77 -5.25 -5.10
CA ILE A 20 3.22 -5.18 -3.70
C ILE A 20 2.63 -3.91 -3.09
N SER A 21 2.16 -3.99 -1.85
CA SER A 21 1.74 -2.82 -1.09
C SER A 21 2.76 -2.46 -0.02
N ALA A 22 3.02 -1.17 0.13
CA ALA A 22 3.90 -0.63 1.15
C ALA A 22 3.23 0.54 1.88
N HIS A 23 3.47 0.66 3.18
CA HIS A 23 3.02 1.82 3.94
C HIS A 23 4.18 2.45 4.72
N PRO A 24 4.23 3.79 4.82
CA PRO A 24 5.35 4.52 5.41
C PRO A 24 5.33 4.53 6.95
N GLY A 25 4.36 3.91 7.59
CA GLY A 25 4.11 4.17 9.01
C GLY A 25 3.59 5.60 9.23
N VAL A 26 3.93 6.17 10.38
CA VAL A 26 3.63 7.58 10.68
C VAL A 26 4.87 8.43 10.38
N ALA A 27 4.85 9.12 9.24
CA ALA A 27 5.93 10.01 8.81
C ALA A 27 5.58 11.48 9.01
N LYS A 28 6.57 12.30 9.34
CA LYS A 28 6.44 13.76 9.42
C LYS A 28 6.29 14.33 8.02
N THR A 29 5.04 14.50 7.59
CA THR A 29 4.69 15.12 6.31
C THR A 29 3.81 16.35 6.54
N ASN A 30 3.71 17.25 5.57
CA ASN A 30 2.84 18.43 5.65
C ASN A 30 1.34 18.08 5.67
N LEU A 31 0.97 16.79 5.56
CA LEU A 31 -0.42 16.34 5.56
C LEU A 31 -1.17 16.71 6.86
N ILE A 32 -0.45 16.79 8.00
CA ILE A 32 -1.03 17.06 9.32
C ILE A 32 -1.10 18.59 9.62
N SER A 33 -0.54 19.43 8.77
CA SER A 33 -0.47 20.87 8.99
C SER A 33 -1.82 21.60 8.89
N HIS A 34 -2.87 20.94 8.38
CA HIS A 34 -4.17 21.55 8.14
C HIS A 34 -5.18 21.42 9.28
N ALA A 35 -4.85 20.71 10.37
CA ALA A 35 -5.68 20.65 11.56
C ALA A 35 -5.42 21.88 12.44
N GLY A 36 -6.33 22.81 12.51
CA GLY A 36 -6.27 24.01 13.35
C GLY A 36 -6.77 23.77 14.78
N GLY A 37 -6.48 24.74 15.69
CA GLY A 37 -6.98 24.74 17.06
C GLY A 37 -6.15 23.91 18.06
N PHE A 38 -6.65 23.80 19.30
CA PHE A 38 -5.99 23.11 20.40
C PHE A 38 -5.76 21.62 20.12
N VAL A 39 -6.71 20.95 19.48
CA VAL A 39 -6.60 19.54 19.07
C VAL A 39 -5.48 19.38 18.03
N GLY A 40 -5.33 20.32 17.11
CA GLY A 40 -4.24 20.31 16.13
C GLY A 40 -2.86 20.44 16.78
N THR A 41 -2.73 21.27 17.83
CA THR A 41 -1.47 21.45 18.56
C THR A 41 -1.10 20.20 19.35
N MET A 42 -2.04 19.59 20.08
CA MET A 42 -1.82 18.32 20.78
C MET A 42 -1.44 17.20 19.81
N ASN A 43 -2.14 17.09 18.68
CA ASN A 43 -1.84 16.09 17.66
C ASN A 43 -0.44 16.29 17.05
N ARG A 44 0.00 17.54 16.83
CA ARG A 44 1.35 17.86 16.35
C ARG A 44 2.42 17.43 17.35
N LEU A 45 2.20 17.60 18.67
CA LEU A 45 3.14 17.16 19.70
C LEU A 45 3.25 15.63 19.73
N VAL A 46 2.13 14.91 19.72
CA VAL A 46 2.10 13.44 19.70
C VAL A 46 2.78 12.92 18.44
N VAL A 47 2.44 13.45 17.27
CA VAL A 47 3.02 13.07 15.99
C VAL A 47 4.51 13.40 15.94
N SER A 48 4.97 14.52 16.55
CA SER A 48 6.39 14.88 16.56
C SER A 48 7.28 13.87 17.32
N VAL A 49 6.70 13.19 18.30
CA VAL A 49 7.40 12.15 19.10
C VAL A 49 7.35 10.77 18.43
N ILE A 50 6.22 10.44 17.82
CA ILE A 50 5.97 9.09 17.27
C ILE A 50 6.42 8.99 15.81
N ALA A 51 6.28 10.07 15.03
CA ALA A 51 6.55 10.05 13.61
C ALA A 51 8.06 9.98 13.30
N GLN A 52 8.39 9.18 12.31
CA GLN A 52 9.72 9.12 11.73
C GLN A 52 9.93 10.21 10.67
N SER A 53 11.19 10.41 10.23
CA SER A 53 11.50 11.34 9.14
C SER A 53 10.83 10.91 7.83
N ALA A 54 10.68 11.83 6.89
CA ALA A 54 10.17 11.50 5.56
C ALA A 54 11.06 10.49 4.82
N GLU A 55 12.39 10.56 5.06
CA GLU A 55 13.38 9.61 4.55
C GLU A 55 13.08 8.18 5.04
N HIS A 56 12.93 8.00 6.36
CA HIS A 56 12.56 6.71 6.94
C HIS A 56 11.16 6.24 6.46
N GLY A 57 10.25 7.18 6.21
CA GLY A 57 8.93 6.87 5.63
C GLY A 57 9.00 6.32 4.21
N ALA A 58 10.05 6.64 3.44
CA ALA A 58 10.25 6.11 2.10
C ALA A 58 10.84 4.67 2.08
N TRP A 59 11.48 4.24 3.16
CA TRP A 59 12.16 2.94 3.21
C TRP A 59 11.28 1.72 2.89
N PRO A 60 10.03 1.61 3.35
CA PRO A 60 9.16 0.49 2.97
C PRO A 60 8.92 0.40 1.46
N SER A 61 8.77 1.56 0.79
CA SER A 61 8.59 1.60 -0.67
C SER A 61 9.89 1.20 -1.40
N LEU A 62 11.05 1.68 -0.93
CA LEU A 62 12.35 1.30 -1.48
C LEU A 62 12.62 -0.19 -1.28
N PHE A 63 12.30 -0.73 -0.09
CA PHE A 63 12.42 -2.15 0.19
C PHE A 63 11.54 -2.98 -0.75
N ALA A 64 10.27 -2.59 -0.90
CA ALA A 64 9.34 -3.27 -1.80
C ALA A 64 9.81 -3.25 -3.28
N ALA A 65 10.47 -2.18 -3.71
CA ALA A 65 10.96 -2.03 -5.07
C ALA A 65 12.30 -2.73 -5.34
N SER A 66 13.13 -2.93 -4.30
CA SER A 66 14.51 -3.42 -4.45
C SER A 66 14.70 -4.88 -4.02
N GLN A 67 13.78 -5.44 -3.24
CA GLN A 67 13.91 -6.80 -2.73
C GLN A 67 13.15 -7.82 -3.58
N ASP A 68 13.69 -9.03 -3.66
CA ASP A 68 13.00 -10.15 -4.31
C ASP A 68 11.97 -10.78 -3.35
N ILE A 69 10.80 -10.13 -3.26
CA ILE A 69 9.70 -10.56 -2.38
C ILE A 69 8.49 -11.02 -3.21
N PRO A 70 7.68 -11.95 -2.68
CA PRO A 70 6.51 -12.45 -3.40
C PRO A 70 5.49 -11.35 -3.73
N GLY A 71 4.80 -11.49 -4.86
CA GLY A 71 3.64 -10.68 -5.16
C GLY A 71 2.52 -10.87 -4.13
N GLY A 72 1.74 -9.83 -3.88
CA GLY A 72 0.76 -9.80 -2.79
C GLY A 72 1.36 -9.42 -1.43
N SER A 73 2.67 -9.24 -1.33
CA SER A 73 3.32 -8.84 -0.07
C SER A 73 2.85 -7.47 0.40
N PHE A 74 2.81 -7.33 1.73
CA PHE A 74 2.56 -6.08 2.43
C PHE A 74 3.81 -5.70 3.22
N VAL A 75 4.38 -4.53 2.95
CA VAL A 75 5.62 -4.04 3.55
C VAL A 75 5.32 -2.86 4.45
N GLY A 76 5.85 -2.85 5.65
CA GLY A 76 5.70 -1.76 6.60
C GLY A 76 6.84 -1.71 7.62
N PRO A 77 6.87 -0.71 8.51
CA PRO A 77 7.86 -0.62 9.57
C PRO A 77 7.66 -1.71 10.63
N ASN A 78 8.75 -2.24 11.17
CA ASN A 78 8.75 -3.32 12.17
C ASN A 78 8.56 -2.87 13.63
N GLY A 79 8.45 -1.58 13.89
CA GLY A 79 8.30 -1.06 15.25
C GLY A 79 6.87 -1.18 15.79
N PRO A 80 6.65 -0.75 17.04
CA PRO A 80 5.37 -0.89 17.72
C PRO A 80 4.21 -0.31 16.91
N GLY A 81 3.16 -1.12 16.71
CA GLY A 81 1.99 -0.74 15.93
C GLY A 81 2.28 -0.44 14.45
N HIS A 82 3.42 -0.86 13.93
CA HIS A 82 3.88 -0.56 12.56
C HIS A 82 3.95 0.95 12.25
N MET A 83 4.14 1.77 13.28
CA MET A 83 4.15 3.22 13.13
C MET A 83 5.50 3.78 12.68
N ARG A 84 6.60 3.12 13.05
CA ARG A 84 7.98 3.49 12.70
C ARG A 84 8.91 2.29 12.77
N GLY A 85 10.11 2.40 12.21
CA GLY A 85 11.14 1.36 12.27
C GLY A 85 11.69 1.02 10.89
N TYR A 86 12.40 -0.10 10.81
CA TYR A 86 12.93 -0.63 9.55
C TYR A 86 11.85 -1.35 8.77
N PRO A 87 11.94 -1.39 7.42
CA PRO A 87 10.98 -2.09 6.60
C PRO A 87 11.08 -3.61 6.80
N GLU A 88 9.92 -4.25 6.90
CA GLU A 88 9.80 -5.71 6.92
C GLU A 88 8.52 -6.16 6.20
N LEU A 89 8.42 -7.47 5.94
CA LEU A 89 7.17 -8.09 5.50
C LEU A 89 6.20 -8.12 6.67
N ALA A 90 5.13 -7.35 6.56
CA ALA A 90 4.08 -7.26 7.57
C ALA A 90 2.87 -8.13 7.17
N LYS A 91 2.10 -8.57 8.17
CA LYS A 91 0.83 -9.24 7.92
C LYS A 91 -0.26 -8.19 7.71
N ALA A 92 -0.89 -8.20 6.55
CA ALA A 92 -2.08 -7.39 6.34
C ALA A 92 -3.20 -7.80 7.32
N PRO A 93 -3.96 -6.85 7.87
CA PRO A 93 -5.15 -7.16 8.67
C PRO A 93 -6.11 -8.09 7.93
N LYS A 94 -6.73 -9.03 8.64
CA LYS A 94 -7.66 -10.00 8.02
C LYS A 94 -8.81 -9.34 7.27
N SER A 95 -9.29 -8.18 7.75
CA SER A 95 -10.32 -7.39 7.09
C SER A 95 -9.92 -6.87 5.70
N LEU A 96 -8.62 -6.80 5.41
CA LEU A 96 -8.10 -6.39 4.11
C LEU A 96 -7.79 -7.58 3.17
N GLN A 97 -8.09 -8.80 3.60
CA GLN A 97 -7.83 -10.03 2.85
C GLN A 97 -9.10 -10.69 2.30
N ASP A 98 -10.26 -10.01 2.39
CA ASP A 98 -11.53 -10.53 1.89
C ASP A 98 -11.58 -10.50 0.36
N PRO A 99 -11.61 -11.68 -0.33
CA PRO A 99 -11.58 -11.75 -1.79
C PRO A 99 -12.83 -11.16 -2.46
N ASP A 100 -13.99 -11.27 -1.81
CA ASP A 100 -15.25 -10.76 -2.38
C ASP A 100 -15.25 -9.24 -2.41
N THR A 101 -14.83 -8.62 -1.30
CA THR A 101 -14.67 -7.17 -1.21
C THR A 101 -13.58 -6.67 -2.16
N ALA A 102 -12.48 -7.40 -2.29
CA ALA A 102 -11.40 -7.07 -3.22
C ALA A 102 -11.88 -7.09 -4.69
N SER A 103 -12.65 -8.11 -5.07
CA SER A 103 -13.23 -8.23 -6.42
C SER A 103 -14.24 -7.12 -6.72
N LYS A 104 -15.11 -6.78 -5.75
CA LYS A 104 -16.06 -5.66 -5.88
C LYS A 104 -15.36 -4.32 -6.04
N LEU A 105 -14.31 -4.08 -5.22
CA LEU A 105 -13.48 -2.87 -5.32
C LEU A 105 -12.82 -2.76 -6.69
N TRP A 106 -12.30 -3.86 -7.21
CA TRP A 106 -11.72 -3.91 -8.55
C TRP A 106 -12.73 -3.53 -9.62
N GLY A 107 -13.91 -4.18 -9.62
CA GLY A 107 -14.97 -3.90 -10.60
C GLY A 107 -15.43 -2.43 -10.57
N LEU A 108 -15.59 -1.86 -9.37
CA LEU A 108 -15.92 -0.44 -9.23
C LEU A 108 -14.81 0.46 -9.78
N SER A 109 -13.56 0.15 -9.47
CA SER A 109 -12.40 0.92 -9.94
C SER A 109 -12.29 0.86 -11.46
N ALA A 110 -12.42 -0.31 -12.07
CA ALA A 110 -12.41 -0.48 -13.52
C ALA A 110 -13.54 0.30 -14.20
N HIS A 111 -14.74 0.28 -13.62
CA HIS A 111 -15.89 1.04 -14.11
C HIS A 111 -15.64 2.55 -14.07
N LEU A 112 -15.15 3.07 -12.95
CA LEU A 112 -14.93 4.51 -12.76
C LEU A 112 -13.76 5.06 -13.59
N THR A 113 -12.74 4.24 -13.84
CA THR A 113 -11.55 4.66 -14.61
C THR A 113 -11.62 4.28 -16.09
N HIS A 114 -12.64 3.52 -16.49
CA HIS A 114 -12.75 2.94 -17.84
C HIS A 114 -11.49 2.14 -18.23
N THR A 115 -10.81 1.53 -17.26
CA THR A 115 -9.56 0.80 -17.45
C THR A 115 -9.63 -0.56 -16.77
N ASP A 116 -9.34 -1.64 -17.51
CA ASP A 116 -9.11 -2.97 -16.95
C ASP A 116 -7.75 -3.50 -17.42
N VAL A 117 -6.90 -3.86 -16.47
CA VAL A 117 -5.54 -4.37 -16.73
C VAL A 117 -5.57 -5.71 -17.48
N THR A 118 -6.65 -6.46 -17.36
CA THR A 118 -6.80 -7.79 -17.97
C THR A 118 -7.24 -7.77 -19.45
N SER A 119 -7.73 -6.64 -19.96
CA SER A 119 -8.24 -6.52 -21.33
C SER A 119 -7.16 -6.39 -22.41
N ARG A 120 -5.89 -6.27 -22.04
CA ARG A 120 -4.78 -5.98 -22.97
C ARG A 120 -4.12 -7.22 -23.59
N SER A 121 -4.50 -8.44 -23.16
CA SER A 121 -3.88 -9.69 -23.68
C SER A 121 -4.46 -10.19 -25.00
N GLU A 122 -5.55 -9.60 -25.51
CA GLU A 122 -6.23 -10.10 -26.73
C GLU A 122 -5.92 -9.30 -28.01
N SER A 123 -5.18 -8.20 -27.97
CA SER A 123 -4.96 -7.32 -29.14
C SER A 123 -3.61 -7.43 -29.82
N THR A 124 -2.77 -8.43 -29.51
CA THR A 124 -1.47 -8.60 -30.16
C THR A 124 -1.37 -9.93 -30.91
N THR A 125 -2.38 -10.23 -31.71
CA THR A 125 -2.28 -11.27 -32.75
C THR A 125 -2.99 -10.78 -34.01
N ARG A 126 -2.32 -9.92 -34.74
CA ARG A 126 -2.51 -9.68 -36.17
C ARG A 126 -1.19 -9.27 -36.81
#